data_d7e42a881f7f7b9e85b7b115381fb704
#
_entry.id   d7e42a881f7f7b9e85b7b115381fb704
#
_cell.length_a   1.000
_cell.length_b   1.000
_cell.length_c   1.000
_cell.angle_alpha   90.00
_cell.angle_beta   90.00
_cell.angle_gamma   90.00
#
_symmetry.space_group_name_H-M   'P 1'
#
loop_
_entity.id
_entity.type
_entity.pdbx_description
1 polymer ?
#
loop_
_entity_poly.entity_id
_entity_poly.type
_entity_poly.pdbx_seq_one_letter_code
_entity_poly.pdbx_strand_id
1 'polypeptide(L)'
;MKVVINDEYKNCKELVVFLESLDTRYRQKGRTLHLDRNAVRSFAITELGRDVVIKRYKKPLSVQRVVYSFFRKSKAERAYYNGLKLLELGIDTPTPIAYVEQKKAGLMEYCYFACEKTTHKSLEPLILQDKPLDDHLAMSLARFLIDLHTKGILHNDLNGGNILYYQDGDTNYH
;
A
#
# COMPACT_ATOMS: atom_id res chain seq x y z
N MET A 1 -18.36 -10.55 -1.36
CA MET A 1 -17.08 -9.83 -1.55
C MET A 1 -17.40 -8.44 -2.10
N LYS A 2 -16.70 -7.39 -1.64
CA LYS A 2 -16.79 -6.02 -2.17
C LYS A 2 -15.45 -5.72 -2.86
N VAL A 3 -15.48 -5.28 -4.10
CA VAL A 3 -14.31 -4.86 -4.87
C VAL A 3 -14.56 -3.43 -5.33
N VAL A 4 -13.61 -2.53 -5.04
CA VAL A 4 -13.62 -1.15 -5.50
C VAL A 4 -12.32 -0.90 -6.24
N ILE A 5 -12.42 -0.46 -7.49
CA ILE A 5 -11.30 -0.27 -8.40
C ILE A 5 -11.25 1.21 -8.78
N ASN A 6 -10.06 1.78 -8.82
CA ASN A 6 -9.82 3.12 -9.34
C ASN A 6 -10.21 3.18 -10.82
N ASP A 7 -10.84 4.28 -11.23
CA ASP A 7 -11.43 4.46 -12.55
C ASP A 7 -10.44 4.21 -13.71
N GLU A 8 -9.19 4.58 -13.51
CA GLU A 8 -8.11 4.37 -14.48
C GLU A 8 -7.86 2.88 -14.82
N TYR A 9 -8.23 1.97 -13.90
CA TYR A 9 -7.94 0.53 -14.04
C TYR A 9 -9.18 -0.33 -14.31
N LYS A 10 -10.38 0.25 -14.32
CA LYS A 10 -11.64 -0.51 -14.50
C LYS A 10 -11.74 -1.24 -15.83
N ASN A 11 -11.06 -0.73 -16.85
CA ASN A 11 -11.10 -1.33 -18.21
C ASN A 11 -10.14 -2.52 -18.36
N CYS A 12 -9.22 -2.75 -17.43
CA CYS A 12 -8.31 -3.90 -17.45
C CYS A 12 -9.05 -5.16 -16.99
N LYS A 13 -9.48 -5.99 -17.95
CA LYS A 13 -10.25 -7.20 -17.66
C LYS A 13 -9.48 -8.23 -16.84
N GLU A 14 -8.20 -8.42 -17.16
CA GLU A 14 -7.32 -9.32 -16.40
C GLU A 14 -7.25 -8.93 -14.93
N LEU A 15 -7.08 -7.64 -14.64
CA LEU A 15 -7.04 -7.12 -13.27
C LEU A 15 -8.37 -7.31 -12.53
N VAL A 16 -9.49 -7.01 -13.16
CA VAL A 16 -10.83 -7.19 -12.59
C VAL A 16 -11.04 -8.65 -12.18
N VAL A 17 -10.82 -9.59 -13.10
CA VAL A 17 -10.94 -11.04 -12.83
C VAL A 17 -9.95 -11.50 -11.75
N PHE A 18 -8.74 -10.94 -11.74
CA PHE A 18 -7.74 -11.22 -10.71
C PHE A 18 -8.23 -10.77 -9.33
N LEU A 19 -8.73 -9.55 -9.20
CA LEU A 19 -9.20 -8.99 -7.93
C LEU A 19 -10.45 -9.72 -7.41
N GLU A 20 -11.37 -10.12 -8.28
CA GLU A 20 -12.55 -10.91 -7.92
C GLU A 20 -12.23 -12.33 -7.44
N SER A 21 -11.09 -12.88 -7.86
CA SER A 21 -10.63 -14.22 -7.45
C SER A 21 -9.46 -14.16 -6.44
N LEU A 22 -9.25 -13.02 -5.79
CA LEU A 22 -8.05 -12.73 -5.03
C LEU A 22 -7.84 -13.67 -3.82
N ASP A 23 -8.91 -14.10 -3.15
CA ASP A 23 -8.85 -15.03 -2.02
C ASP A 23 -8.15 -16.35 -2.38
N THR A 24 -8.43 -16.89 -3.56
CA THR A 24 -7.83 -18.12 -4.07
C THR A 24 -6.44 -17.86 -4.64
N ARG A 25 -6.32 -16.85 -5.50
CA ARG A 25 -5.07 -16.55 -6.23
C ARG A 25 -3.97 -16.01 -5.31
N TYR A 26 -4.33 -15.25 -4.27
CA TYR A 26 -3.35 -14.70 -3.34
C TYR A 26 -2.50 -15.76 -2.64
N ARG A 27 -3.08 -16.94 -2.38
CA ARG A 27 -2.38 -18.06 -1.71
C ARG A 27 -1.50 -18.85 -2.67
N GLN A 28 -1.90 -18.95 -3.93
CA GLN A 28 -1.30 -19.86 -4.91
C GLN A 28 -0.18 -19.23 -5.74
N LYS A 29 -0.25 -17.92 -6.00
CA LYS A 29 0.63 -17.20 -6.94
C LYS A 29 1.15 -15.91 -6.30
N GLY A 30 2.15 -15.32 -6.94
CA GLY A 30 2.74 -14.04 -6.56
C GLY A 30 4.08 -14.17 -5.83
N ARG A 31 4.96 -13.21 -6.11
CA ARG A 31 6.25 -13.09 -5.42
C ARG A 31 6.05 -12.43 -4.06
N THR A 32 6.43 -13.10 -2.99
CA THR A 32 6.38 -12.51 -1.65
C THR A 32 7.43 -11.41 -1.54
N LEU A 33 7.00 -10.22 -1.15
CA LEU A 33 7.87 -9.07 -0.89
C LEU A 33 8.14 -8.91 0.61
N HIS A 34 7.11 -9.12 1.42
CA HIS A 34 7.22 -9.01 2.87
C HIS A 34 6.22 -9.95 3.56
N LEU A 35 6.64 -10.57 4.67
CA LEU A 35 5.82 -11.52 5.42
C LEU A 35 6.02 -11.30 6.92
N ASP A 36 5.14 -10.51 7.51
CA ASP A 36 5.07 -10.29 8.96
C ASP A 36 3.60 -10.27 9.40
N ARG A 37 3.18 -9.31 10.19
CA ARG A 37 1.76 -9.12 10.58
C ARG A 37 0.82 -8.96 9.38
N ASN A 38 1.33 -8.40 8.28
CA ASN A 38 0.64 -8.28 7.00
C ASN A 38 1.47 -9.01 5.95
N ALA A 39 0.81 -9.65 5.00
CA ALA A 39 1.51 -10.25 3.86
C ALA A 39 1.43 -9.32 2.66
N VAL A 40 2.59 -9.02 2.06
CA VAL A 40 2.70 -8.19 0.86
C VAL A 40 3.26 -9.04 -0.27
N ARG A 41 2.55 -9.10 -1.40
CA ARG A 41 2.95 -9.86 -2.58
C ARG A 41 2.81 -9.04 -3.86
N SER A 42 3.69 -9.31 -4.82
CA SER A 42 3.64 -8.75 -6.17
C SER A 42 3.08 -9.78 -7.14
N PHE A 43 2.24 -9.31 -8.05
CA PHE A 43 1.61 -10.11 -9.11
C PHE A 43 1.78 -9.38 -10.43
N ALA A 44 2.24 -10.10 -11.45
CA ALA A 44 2.27 -9.57 -12.81
C ALA A 44 0.86 -9.56 -13.39
N ILE A 45 0.43 -8.43 -13.93
CA ILE A 45 -0.80 -8.27 -14.69
C ILE A 45 -0.38 -7.88 -16.11
N THR A 46 -0.48 -8.83 -17.00
CA THR A 46 0.05 -8.72 -18.37
C THR A 46 -0.60 -7.57 -19.14
N GLU A 47 -1.91 -7.43 -19.01
CA GLU A 47 -2.70 -6.39 -19.68
C GLU A 47 -2.30 -4.97 -19.22
N LEU A 48 -1.77 -4.82 -17.99
CA LEU A 48 -1.25 -3.55 -17.49
C LEU A 48 0.23 -3.32 -17.88
N GLY A 49 0.94 -4.34 -18.33
CA GLY A 49 2.37 -4.27 -18.59
C GLY A 49 3.23 -4.01 -17.34
N ARG A 50 2.67 -4.19 -16.15
CA ARG A 50 3.33 -3.92 -14.87
C ARG A 50 2.83 -4.81 -13.73
N ASP A 51 3.63 -4.86 -12.66
CA ASP A 51 3.27 -5.59 -11.46
C ASP A 51 2.33 -4.76 -10.56
N VAL A 52 1.43 -5.48 -9.92
CA VAL A 52 0.53 -4.97 -8.86
C VAL A 52 0.98 -5.52 -7.52
N VAL A 53 1.12 -4.66 -6.53
CA VAL A 53 1.42 -5.05 -5.15
C VAL A 53 0.13 -5.16 -4.37
N ILE A 54 -0.07 -6.32 -3.73
CA ILE A 54 -1.23 -6.61 -2.90
C ILE A 54 -0.80 -6.76 -1.44
N LYS A 55 -1.31 -5.88 -0.59
CA LYS A 55 -1.17 -5.97 0.86
C LYS A 55 -2.41 -6.61 1.46
N ARG A 56 -2.28 -7.83 1.98
CA ARG A 56 -3.33 -8.49 2.76
C ARG A 56 -3.16 -8.14 4.23
N TYR A 57 -4.19 -7.57 4.82
CA TYR A 57 -4.19 -7.27 6.25
C TYR A 57 -4.56 -8.50 7.06
N LYS A 58 -3.96 -8.61 8.25
CA LYS A 58 -4.26 -9.67 9.21
C LYS A 58 -5.76 -9.69 9.50
N LYS A 59 -6.33 -10.89 9.60
CA LYS A 59 -7.72 -11.10 10.00
C LYS A 59 -7.98 -10.43 11.36
N PRO A 60 -9.02 -9.57 11.46
CA PRO A 60 -9.33 -8.92 12.72
C PRO A 60 -9.78 -9.93 13.80
N LEU A 61 -9.57 -9.59 15.08
CA LEU A 61 -10.11 -10.36 16.20
C LEU A 61 -11.65 -10.30 16.21
N SER A 62 -12.30 -11.26 16.88
CA SER A 62 -13.75 -11.45 16.81
C SER A 62 -14.57 -10.15 17.04
N VAL A 63 -14.27 -9.39 18.07
CA VAL A 63 -14.93 -8.09 18.34
C VAL A 63 -14.63 -7.07 17.24
N GLN A 64 -13.40 -6.99 16.79
CA GLN A 64 -13.00 -6.08 15.71
C GLN A 64 -13.66 -6.42 14.38
N ARG A 65 -13.99 -7.71 14.14
CA ARG A 65 -14.71 -8.14 12.92
C ARG A 65 -16.08 -7.48 12.83
N VAL A 66 -16.82 -7.42 13.92
CA VAL A 66 -18.11 -6.75 13.99
C VAL A 66 -17.95 -5.25 13.72
N VAL A 67 -17.02 -4.60 14.41
CA VAL A 67 -16.76 -3.16 14.25
C VAL A 67 -16.40 -2.80 12.80
N TYR A 68 -15.49 -3.53 12.17
CA TYR A 68 -15.12 -3.31 10.76
C TYR A 68 -16.20 -3.73 9.76
N SER A 69 -17.15 -4.57 10.16
CA SER A 69 -18.22 -4.99 9.26
C SER A 69 -19.36 -3.98 9.16
N PHE A 70 -19.60 -3.21 10.24
CA PHE A 70 -20.80 -2.38 10.36
C PHE A 70 -20.52 -0.92 10.72
N PHE A 71 -19.43 -0.61 11.42
CA PHE A 71 -19.24 0.72 12.02
C PHE A 71 -17.98 1.44 11.56
N ARG A 72 -17.01 0.76 10.98
CA ARG A 72 -15.72 1.38 10.65
C ARG A 72 -15.19 0.90 9.31
N LYS A 73 -14.64 1.83 8.53
CA LYS A 73 -13.91 1.52 7.29
C LYS A 73 -12.79 0.52 7.54
N SER A 74 -12.63 -0.45 6.65
CA SER A 74 -11.54 -1.42 6.74
C SER A 74 -10.17 -0.76 6.60
N LYS A 75 -9.11 -1.47 7.00
CA LYS A 75 -7.75 -0.98 6.81
C LYS A 75 -7.42 -0.79 5.32
N ALA A 76 -7.93 -1.68 4.46
CA ALA A 76 -7.72 -1.61 3.03
C ALA A 76 -8.46 -0.42 2.39
N GLU A 77 -9.72 -0.20 2.77
CA GLU A 77 -10.50 0.96 2.33
C GLU A 77 -9.81 2.27 2.73
N ARG A 78 -9.33 2.37 3.98
CA ARG A 78 -8.61 3.56 4.44
C ARG A 78 -7.30 3.78 3.69
N ALA A 79 -6.51 2.71 3.46
CA ALA A 79 -5.27 2.82 2.70
C ALA A 79 -5.52 3.31 1.28
N TYR A 80 -6.57 2.81 0.64
CA TYR A 80 -6.96 3.22 -0.71
C TYR A 80 -7.31 4.71 -0.80
N TYR A 81 -8.24 5.17 0.04
CA TYR A 81 -8.65 6.59 -0.01
C TYR A 81 -7.58 7.54 0.51
N ASN A 82 -6.79 7.14 1.50
CA ASN A 82 -5.66 7.95 1.95
C ASN A 82 -4.59 8.09 0.85
N GLY A 83 -4.28 6.99 0.12
CA GLY A 83 -3.35 7.06 -1.00
C GLY A 83 -3.84 7.98 -2.12
N LEU A 84 -5.12 7.91 -2.51
CA LEU A 84 -5.71 8.86 -3.47
C LEU A 84 -5.60 10.30 -2.96
N LYS A 85 -5.89 10.53 -1.68
CA LYS A 85 -5.80 11.86 -1.08
C LYS A 85 -4.38 12.41 -1.04
N LEU A 86 -3.38 11.54 -0.81
CA LEU A 86 -1.96 11.94 -0.90
C LEU A 86 -1.61 12.41 -2.30
N LEU A 87 -2.00 11.66 -3.34
CA LEU A 87 -1.77 12.05 -4.73
C LEU A 87 -2.46 13.37 -5.09
N GLU A 88 -3.71 13.59 -4.66
CA GLU A 88 -4.42 14.88 -4.83
C GLU A 88 -3.68 16.06 -4.20
N LEU A 89 -2.97 15.82 -3.09
CA LEU A 89 -2.18 16.83 -2.39
C LEU A 89 -0.75 16.97 -2.96
N GLY A 90 -0.44 16.25 -4.05
CA GLY A 90 0.89 16.25 -4.66
C GLY A 90 1.95 15.58 -3.79
N ILE A 91 1.55 14.61 -2.95
CA ILE A 91 2.46 13.76 -2.19
C ILE A 91 2.62 12.45 -2.94
N ASP A 92 3.85 12.14 -3.30
CA ASP A 92 4.15 10.94 -4.06
C ASP A 92 3.95 9.67 -3.22
N THR A 93 3.21 8.72 -3.78
CA THR A 93 2.90 7.41 -3.17
C THR A 93 2.55 6.42 -4.26
N PRO A 94 2.81 5.09 -4.05
CA PRO A 94 2.38 4.09 -5.02
C PRO A 94 0.89 4.21 -5.36
N THR A 95 0.58 4.37 -6.65
CA THR A 95 -0.78 4.65 -7.13
C THR A 95 -1.78 3.60 -6.64
N PRO A 96 -2.83 3.99 -5.88
CA PRO A 96 -3.85 3.06 -5.44
C PRO A 96 -4.66 2.52 -6.62
N ILE A 97 -4.70 1.20 -6.74
CA ILE A 97 -5.44 0.51 -7.81
C ILE A 97 -6.82 0.09 -7.31
N ALA A 98 -6.88 -0.58 -6.15
CA ALA A 98 -8.12 -1.12 -5.64
C ALA A 98 -8.08 -1.43 -4.14
N TYR A 99 -9.27 -1.62 -3.56
CA TYR A 99 -9.38 -2.39 -2.33
C TYR A 99 -10.45 -3.48 -2.44
N VAL A 100 -10.22 -4.58 -1.74
CA VAL A 100 -11.11 -5.73 -1.70
C VAL A 100 -11.44 -6.07 -0.26
N GLU A 101 -12.72 -6.30 0.02
CA GLU A 101 -13.23 -6.73 1.32
C GLU A 101 -13.93 -8.07 1.19
N GLN A 102 -13.45 -9.02 1.95
CA GLN A 102 -14.00 -10.36 2.00
C GLN A 102 -14.73 -10.58 3.33
N LYS A 103 -16.00 -10.90 3.24
CA LYS A 103 -16.85 -11.22 4.40
C LYS A 103 -17.26 -12.69 4.37
N LYS A 104 -17.29 -13.32 5.54
CA LYS A 104 -17.84 -14.66 5.74
C LYS A 104 -18.92 -14.60 6.80
N ALA A 105 -20.11 -15.09 6.51
CA ALA A 105 -21.29 -14.95 7.36
C ALA A 105 -21.55 -13.49 7.81
N GLY A 106 -21.44 -12.53 6.88
CA GLY A 106 -21.63 -11.10 7.15
C GLY A 106 -20.47 -10.39 7.85
N LEU A 107 -19.52 -11.11 8.41
CA LEU A 107 -18.40 -10.55 9.18
C LEU A 107 -17.11 -10.46 8.35
N MET A 108 -16.36 -9.37 8.57
CA MET A 108 -15.06 -9.14 7.92
C MET A 108 -14.12 -10.34 8.17
N GLU A 109 -13.57 -10.90 7.10
CA GLU A 109 -12.60 -11.97 7.17
C GLU A 109 -11.21 -11.50 6.77
N TYR A 110 -11.09 -10.98 5.55
CA TYR A 110 -9.85 -10.39 5.04
C TYR A 110 -10.15 -9.11 4.30
N CYS A 111 -9.18 -8.20 4.27
CA CYS A 111 -9.20 -7.08 3.36
C CYS A 111 -7.82 -6.93 2.70
N TYR A 112 -7.85 -6.47 1.45
CA TYR A 112 -6.67 -6.36 0.59
C TYR A 112 -6.62 -4.95 0.01
N PHE A 113 -5.46 -4.35 0.02
CA PHE A 113 -5.16 -3.11 -0.68
C PHE A 113 -4.23 -3.42 -1.83
N ALA A 114 -4.56 -2.93 -3.01
CA ALA A 114 -3.79 -3.05 -4.23
C ALA A 114 -3.25 -1.69 -4.65
N CYS A 115 -1.96 -1.63 -4.98
CA CYS A 115 -1.32 -0.46 -5.56
C CYS A 115 -0.34 -0.87 -6.67
N GLU A 116 0.10 0.08 -7.46
CA GLU A 116 1.18 -0.14 -8.42
C GLU A 116 2.48 -0.51 -7.68
N LYS A 117 3.28 -1.35 -8.33
CA LYS A 117 4.63 -1.62 -7.85
C LYS A 117 5.54 -0.48 -8.27
N THR A 118 6.22 0.07 -7.31
CA THR A 118 7.29 1.06 -7.55
C THR A 118 8.66 0.41 -7.59
N THR A 119 9.61 1.08 -8.22
CA THR A 119 11.04 0.77 -8.19
C THR A 119 11.75 1.42 -7.01
N HIS A 120 11.07 2.31 -6.28
CA HIS A 120 11.60 2.99 -5.12
C HIS A 120 11.98 2.02 -4.01
N LYS A 121 13.03 2.34 -3.26
CA LYS A 121 13.56 1.53 -2.18
C LYS A 121 12.95 1.95 -0.84
N SER A 122 12.74 0.99 0.05
CA SER A 122 12.37 1.29 1.43
C SER A 122 13.53 1.92 2.19
N LEU A 123 13.24 2.90 3.02
CA LEU A 123 14.23 3.54 3.90
C LEU A 123 14.63 2.63 5.08
N GLU A 124 13.83 1.62 5.40
CA GLU A 124 14.03 0.73 6.56
C GLU A 124 15.44 0.11 6.63
N PRO A 125 16.01 -0.46 5.54
CA PRO A 125 17.35 -1.04 5.62
C PRO A 125 18.45 -0.04 5.99
N LEU A 126 18.27 1.24 5.64
CA LEU A 126 19.23 2.29 5.97
C LEU A 126 19.11 2.72 7.43
N ILE A 127 17.88 2.77 7.97
CA ILE A 127 17.65 3.10 9.39
C ILE A 127 18.13 1.98 10.31
N LEU A 128 18.01 0.72 9.88
CA LEU A 128 18.45 -0.44 10.67
C LEU A 128 19.97 -0.65 10.66
N GLN A 129 20.68 -0.03 9.72
CA GLN A 129 22.14 0.03 9.80
C GLN A 129 22.49 1.02 10.90
N ASP A 130 23.27 0.60 11.88
CA ASP A 130 23.75 1.47 12.96
C ASP A 130 24.83 2.47 12.44
N LYS A 131 24.41 3.27 11.46
CA LYS A 131 25.21 4.29 10.77
C LYS A 131 24.35 5.53 10.51
N PRO A 132 24.93 6.74 10.56
CA PRO A 132 24.24 7.95 10.15
C PRO A 132 23.69 7.81 8.70
N LEU A 133 22.53 8.37 8.45
CA LEU A 133 22.04 8.55 7.09
C LEU A 133 22.98 9.53 6.35
N ASP A 134 23.08 9.35 5.05
CA ASP A 134 23.68 10.34 4.17
C ASP A 134 23.01 11.72 4.37
N ASP A 135 23.79 12.80 4.44
CA ASP A 135 23.29 14.14 4.73
C ASP A 135 22.25 14.62 3.71
N HIS A 136 22.43 14.30 2.42
CA HIS A 136 21.49 14.66 1.37
C HIS A 136 20.16 13.92 1.53
N LEU A 137 20.22 12.62 1.85
CA LEU A 137 19.03 11.82 2.14
C LEU A 137 18.31 12.33 3.40
N ALA A 138 19.04 12.62 4.46
CA ALA A 138 18.49 13.16 5.69
C ALA A 138 17.80 14.52 5.45
N MET A 139 18.41 15.40 4.67
CA MET A 139 17.85 16.68 4.29
C MET A 139 16.58 16.53 3.43
N SER A 140 16.60 15.61 2.45
CA SER A 140 15.42 15.33 1.61
C SER A 140 14.27 14.76 2.44
N LEU A 141 14.57 13.85 3.37
CA LEU A 141 13.58 13.32 4.30
C LEU A 141 12.97 14.43 5.17
N ALA A 142 13.81 15.32 5.71
CA ALA A 142 13.33 16.46 6.52
C ALA A 142 12.40 17.37 5.71
N ARG A 143 12.76 17.70 4.48
CA ARG A 143 11.92 18.51 3.56
C ARG A 143 10.60 17.82 3.27
N PHE A 144 10.62 16.53 3.00
CA PHE A 144 9.41 15.73 2.77
C PHE A 144 8.48 15.75 3.99
N LEU A 145 9.01 15.60 5.21
CA LEU A 145 8.20 15.65 6.43
C LEU A 145 7.61 17.05 6.68
N ILE A 146 8.37 18.11 6.39
CA ILE A 146 7.87 19.48 6.47
C ILE A 146 6.73 19.69 5.48
N ASP A 147 6.87 19.21 4.24
CA ASP A 147 5.83 19.31 3.21
C ASP A 147 4.55 18.56 3.63
N LEU A 148 4.67 17.34 4.15
CA LEU A 148 3.54 16.60 4.72
C LEU A 148 2.80 17.40 5.80
N HIS A 149 3.54 17.96 6.75
CA HIS A 149 2.96 18.70 7.88
C HIS A 149 2.33 20.02 7.41
N THR A 150 2.94 20.74 6.47
CA THR A 150 2.36 21.96 5.88
C THR A 150 1.06 21.69 5.15
N LYS A 151 0.92 20.51 4.56
CA LYS A 151 -0.32 20.05 3.92
C LYS A 151 -1.33 19.46 4.91
N GLY A 152 -1.05 19.56 6.22
CA GLY A 152 -1.94 19.08 7.29
C GLY A 152 -1.99 17.55 7.43
N ILE A 153 -0.98 16.84 6.93
CA ILE A 153 -0.92 15.38 6.99
C ILE A 153 -0.07 14.95 8.19
N LEU A 154 -0.66 14.15 9.08
CA LEU A 154 0.04 13.46 10.15
C LEU A 154 0.10 11.96 9.83
N HIS A 155 1.31 11.46 9.61
CA HIS A 155 1.52 10.03 9.39
C HIS A 155 1.65 9.30 10.73
N ASN A 156 0.57 8.63 11.16
CA ASN A 156 0.49 7.99 12.49
C ASN A 156 1.33 6.70 12.63
N ASP A 157 2.02 6.27 11.59
CA ASP A 157 2.87 5.06 11.58
C ASP A 157 4.13 5.36 10.75
N LEU A 158 4.82 6.45 11.11
CA LEU A 158 6.03 6.89 10.43
C LEU A 158 7.20 6.01 10.85
N ASN A 159 7.56 5.09 9.97
CA ASN A 159 8.72 4.22 10.13
C ASN A 159 9.38 4.01 8.76
N GLY A 160 10.61 3.51 8.75
CA GLY A 160 11.39 3.32 7.52
C GLY A 160 10.73 2.42 6.48
N GLY A 161 9.92 1.46 6.91
CA GLY A 161 9.19 0.55 6.01
C GLY A 161 8.03 1.21 5.26
N ASN A 162 7.56 2.37 5.76
CA ASN A 162 6.48 3.15 5.15
C ASN A 162 6.98 4.35 4.34
N ILE A 163 8.28 4.57 4.30
CA ILE A 163 8.91 5.63 3.51
C ILE A 163 9.70 4.96 2.38
N LEU A 164 9.43 5.42 1.18
CA LEU A 164 10.14 4.99 -0.01
C LEU A 164 10.98 6.16 -0.52
N TYR A 165 12.12 5.84 -1.10
CA TYR A 165 12.98 6.82 -1.75
C TYR A 165 13.53 6.28 -3.06
N TYR A 166 13.89 7.16 -3.96
CA TYR A 166 14.77 6.84 -5.07
C TYR A 166 15.88 7.89 -5.16
N GLN A 167 16.98 7.49 -5.73
CA GLN A 167 18.14 8.34 -5.91
C GLN A 167 18.33 8.61 -7.41
N ASP A 168 18.45 9.89 -7.76
CA ASP A 168 18.76 10.34 -9.11
C ASP A 168 20.12 11.08 -9.07
N GLY A 169 21.14 10.44 -9.64
CA GLY A 169 22.53 10.88 -9.49
C GLY A 169 23.09 10.60 -8.08
N ASP A 170 24.18 11.29 -7.73
CA ASP A 170 24.94 11.01 -6.50
C ASP A 170 24.34 11.67 -5.24
N THR A 171 23.58 12.75 -5.39
CA THR A 171 23.15 13.59 -4.27
C THR A 171 21.67 13.92 -4.24
N ASN A 172 20.89 13.53 -5.27
CA ASN A 172 19.47 13.85 -5.34
C ASN A 172 18.63 12.67 -4.85
N TYR A 173 17.93 12.87 -3.75
CA TYR A 173 16.99 11.92 -3.16
C TYR A 173 15.56 12.48 -3.25
N HIS A 174 14.62 11.63 -3.63
CA HIS A 174 13.20 11.91 -3.76
C HIS A 174 12.38 10.90 -2.98
#